data_4ef5b2f4ebe36b8728db2016f6fa5f78
#
_entry.id   4ef5b2f4ebe36b8728db2016f6fa5f78
#
_cell.length_a   1.000
_cell.length_b   1.000
_cell.length_c   1.000
_cell.angle_alpha   90.00
_cell.angle_beta   90.00
_cell.angle_gamma   90.00
#
_symmetry.space_group_name_H-M   'P 1'
#
loop_
_entity.id
_entity.type
_entity.pdbx_description
1 polymer ?
#
loop_
_entity_poly.entity_id
_entity_poly.type
_entity_poly.pdbx_seq_one_letter_code
_entity_poly.pdbx_strand_id
1 'polypeptide(L)'
;MIRVISKFILNKIIGWRVIGYLPKNEKYIIAVVPHSSYFDLIIAVLIRTYSGLKIKFIGKKELFNPITSYLFKFLGGIPVDRTKNSNIVDEVVELFELGKIKILAIAPEGTRKRVEKWKTGFYYIALKAKLPILMVSFDYIRKEVKINNKFYPSGDIDKDFIELEKKVNDVLARNSF
;
A
#
# COMPACT_ATOMS: atom_id res chain seq x y z
N MET A 1 1.60 -24.71 4.50
CA MET A 1 1.14 -24.56 5.91
C MET A 1 0.93 -23.09 6.27
N ILE A 2 1.93 -22.23 6.31
CA ILE A 2 1.81 -20.83 6.77
C ILE A 2 0.74 -19.99 6.01
N ARG A 3 0.58 -20.18 4.70
CA ARG A 3 -0.44 -19.48 3.88
C ARG A 3 -1.86 -19.82 4.32
N VAL A 4 -2.13 -21.09 4.62
CA VAL A 4 -3.44 -21.55 5.08
C VAL A 4 -3.74 -20.99 6.47
N ILE A 5 -2.75 -21.02 7.35
CA ILE A 5 -2.87 -20.46 8.71
C ILE A 5 -3.14 -18.96 8.65
N SER A 6 -2.40 -18.19 7.84
CA SER A 6 -2.61 -16.73 7.71
C SER A 6 -4.02 -16.41 7.18
N LYS A 7 -4.52 -17.17 6.20
CA LYS A 7 -5.88 -17.00 5.68
C LYS A 7 -6.93 -17.36 6.74
N PHE A 8 -6.71 -18.41 7.51
CA PHE A 8 -7.59 -18.81 8.61
C PHE A 8 -7.65 -17.74 9.69
N ILE A 9 -6.49 -17.24 10.13
CA ILE A 9 -6.41 -16.14 11.12
C ILE A 9 -7.18 -14.93 10.61
N LEU A 10 -6.90 -14.48 9.38
CA LEU A 10 -7.57 -13.32 8.81
C LEU A 10 -9.09 -13.48 8.79
N ASN A 11 -9.59 -14.61 8.25
CA ASN A 11 -11.01 -14.77 7.99
C ASN A 11 -11.81 -15.26 9.21
N LYS A 12 -11.23 -16.15 10.04
CA LYS A 12 -11.96 -16.82 11.11
C LYS A 12 -11.70 -16.23 12.49
N ILE A 13 -10.48 -15.77 12.75
CA ILE A 13 -10.13 -15.21 14.06
C ILE A 13 -10.39 -13.71 14.08
N ILE A 14 -9.84 -12.97 13.10
CA ILE A 14 -9.99 -11.51 13.03
C ILE A 14 -11.33 -11.11 12.37
N GLY A 15 -11.90 -12.00 11.54
CA GLY A 15 -13.18 -11.80 10.86
C GLY A 15 -13.11 -10.86 9.66
N TRP A 16 -11.93 -10.64 9.08
CA TRP A 16 -11.74 -9.80 7.90
C TRP A 16 -11.82 -10.59 6.60
N ARG A 17 -12.41 -9.98 5.57
CA ARG A 17 -12.53 -10.55 4.23
C ARG A 17 -11.77 -9.69 3.21
N VAL A 18 -11.25 -10.31 2.17
CA VAL A 18 -10.62 -9.60 1.04
C VAL A 18 -11.56 -9.65 -0.15
N ILE A 19 -11.91 -8.48 -0.65
CA ILE A 19 -12.77 -8.28 -1.82
C ILE A 19 -11.88 -7.80 -2.97
N GLY A 20 -11.91 -8.52 -4.07
CA GLY A 20 -10.96 -8.32 -5.18
C GLY A 20 -9.75 -9.24 -5.08
N TYR A 21 -8.73 -8.98 -5.89
CA TYR A 21 -7.52 -9.79 -5.93
C TYR A 21 -6.27 -8.95 -6.21
N LEU A 22 -5.13 -9.43 -5.73
CA LEU A 22 -3.81 -8.88 -6.05
C LEU A 22 -3.23 -9.66 -7.22
N PRO A 23 -2.88 -9.01 -8.35
CA PRO A 23 -2.29 -9.68 -9.51
C PRO A 23 -0.98 -10.38 -9.16
N LYS A 24 -0.78 -11.57 -9.72
CA LYS A 24 0.47 -12.32 -9.58
C LYS A 24 1.36 -12.06 -10.79
N ASN A 25 2.68 -12.11 -10.56
CA ASN A 25 3.70 -11.98 -11.61
C ASN A 25 3.71 -10.65 -12.37
N GLU A 26 3.12 -9.61 -11.81
CA GLU A 26 3.08 -8.26 -12.37
C GLU A 26 3.80 -7.26 -11.45
N LYS A 27 4.18 -6.13 -12.04
CA LYS A 27 4.68 -4.96 -11.28
C LYS A 27 3.54 -3.96 -11.13
N TYR A 28 3.33 -3.45 -9.91
CA TYR A 28 2.32 -2.42 -9.63
C TYR A 28 2.55 -1.73 -8.30
N ILE A 29 1.85 -0.61 -8.12
CA ILE A 29 1.81 0.14 -6.86
C ILE A 29 0.47 -0.13 -6.17
N ILE A 30 0.50 -0.38 -4.88
CA ILE A 30 -0.66 -0.40 -4.00
C ILE A 30 -0.73 0.94 -3.28
N ALA A 31 -1.78 1.71 -3.52
CA ALA A 31 -2.09 2.91 -2.76
C ALA A 31 -3.13 2.55 -1.70
N VAL A 32 -2.73 2.61 -0.43
CA VAL A 32 -3.57 2.24 0.72
C VAL A 32 -4.28 3.47 1.27
N VAL A 33 -5.60 3.53 1.16
CA VAL A 33 -6.44 4.65 1.62
C VAL A 33 -7.81 4.13 2.08
N PRO A 34 -8.29 4.47 3.28
CA PRO A 34 -7.56 5.12 4.36
C PRO A 34 -6.52 4.24 5.02
N HIS A 35 -5.49 4.88 5.61
CA HIS A 35 -4.52 4.23 6.47
C HIS A 35 -4.61 4.85 7.86
N SER A 36 -5.50 4.32 8.70
CA SER A 36 -5.90 4.94 9.96
C SER A 36 -5.42 4.22 11.22
N SER A 37 -4.99 2.96 11.11
CA SER A 37 -4.67 2.12 12.27
C SER A 37 -3.32 1.41 12.16
N TYR A 38 -2.72 1.10 13.31
CA TYR A 38 -1.59 0.15 13.40
C TYR A 38 -2.02 -1.26 13.01
N PHE A 39 -3.31 -1.56 13.16
CA PHE A 39 -3.87 -2.86 12.82
C PHE A 39 -3.84 -3.13 11.30
N ASP A 40 -3.82 -2.07 10.47
CA ASP A 40 -3.67 -2.19 9.02
C ASP A 40 -2.41 -2.98 8.64
N LEU A 41 -1.31 -2.79 9.40
CA LEU A 41 -0.07 -3.54 9.16
C LEU A 41 -0.26 -5.04 9.42
N ILE A 42 -0.98 -5.41 10.48
CA ILE A 42 -1.25 -6.82 10.82
C ILE A 42 -2.06 -7.47 9.70
N ILE A 43 -3.14 -6.81 9.26
CA ILE A 43 -3.99 -7.28 8.16
C ILE A 43 -3.16 -7.40 6.87
N ALA A 44 -2.36 -6.38 6.53
CA ALA A 44 -1.52 -6.37 5.35
C ALA A 44 -0.48 -7.51 5.36
N VAL A 45 0.15 -7.79 6.52
CA VAL A 45 1.09 -8.91 6.69
C VAL A 45 0.39 -10.25 6.48
N LEU A 46 -0.80 -10.45 7.02
CA LEU A 46 -1.60 -11.66 6.81
C LEU A 46 -1.95 -11.84 5.32
N ILE A 47 -2.40 -10.77 4.64
CA ILE A 47 -2.71 -10.78 3.21
C ILE A 47 -1.46 -11.11 2.39
N ARG A 48 -0.34 -10.43 2.65
CA ARG A 48 0.95 -10.71 2.01
C ARG A 48 1.36 -12.17 2.17
N THR A 49 1.21 -12.72 3.38
CA THR A 49 1.62 -14.09 3.70
C THR A 49 0.76 -15.12 2.98
N TYR A 50 -0.57 -14.99 3.03
CA TYR A 50 -1.41 -15.98 2.36
C TYR A 50 -1.40 -15.85 0.84
N SER A 51 -1.27 -14.63 0.29
CA SER A 51 -1.14 -14.44 -1.16
C SER A 51 0.19 -14.96 -1.70
N GLY A 52 1.22 -15.01 -0.86
CA GLY A 52 2.58 -15.37 -1.22
C GLY A 52 3.30 -14.33 -2.06
N LEU A 53 2.78 -13.09 -2.09
CA LEU A 53 3.36 -12.00 -2.83
C LEU A 53 4.48 -11.31 -2.03
N LYS A 54 5.54 -10.91 -2.73
CA LYS A 54 6.64 -10.15 -2.14
C LYS A 54 6.33 -8.65 -2.18
N ILE A 55 5.37 -8.21 -1.36
CA ILE A 55 5.00 -6.80 -1.27
C ILE A 55 6.05 -6.08 -0.41
N LYS A 56 6.61 -4.98 -0.94
CA LYS A 56 7.44 -4.04 -0.21
C LYS A 56 6.61 -2.84 0.22
N PHE A 57 7.06 -2.11 1.25
CA PHE A 57 6.43 -0.85 1.66
C PHE A 57 7.49 0.17 2.06
N ILE A 58 7.15 1.45 1.93
CA ILE A 58 8.02 2.55 2.35
C ILE A 58 7.69 2.93 3.79
N GLY A 59 8.70 2.88 4.65
CA GLY A 59 8.62 3.33 6.03
C GLY A 59 9.56 4.50 6.32
N LYS A 60 9.23 5.31 7.32
CA LYS A 60 10.14 6.36 7.80
C LYS A 60 11.43 5.72 8.32
N LYS A 61 12.59 6.36 8.05
CA LYS A 61 13.91 5.86 8.45
C LYS A 61 13.99 5.58 9.97
N GLU A 62 13.33 6.39 10.78
CA GLU A 62 13.31 6.26 12.25
C GLU A 62 12.66 4.95 12.73
N LEU A 63 11.80 4.34 11.91
CA LEU A 63 11.23 3.02 12.20
C LEU A 63 12.26 1.89 12.06
N PHE A 64 13.39 2.14 11.42
CA PHE A 64 14.45 1.17 11.17
C PHE A 64 15.63 1.37 12.12
N ASN A 65 15.36 1.60 13.41
CA ASN A 65 16.36 1.65 14.46
C ASN A 65 16.97 0.24 14.72
N PRO A 66 18.06 0.10 15.47
CA PRO A 66 18.73 -1.19 15.70
C PRO A 66 17.80 -2.30 16.20
N ILE A 67 16.77 -1.96 16.99
CA ILE A 67 15.84 -2.92 17.59
C ILE A 67 14.80 -3.40 16.58
N THR A 68 14.22 -2.47 15.81
CA THR A 68 13.06 -2.74 14.93
C THR A 68 13.44 -2.98 13.46
N SER A 69 14.66 -2.61 13.06
CA SER A 69 15.13 -2.68 11.67
C SER A 69 15.01 -4.08 11.08
N TYR A 70 15.41 -5.11 11.85
CA TYR A 70 15.33 -6.49 11.38
C TYR A 70 13.89 -6.89 11.07
N LEU A 71 12.95 -6.58 11.98
CA LEU A 71 11.54 -6.88 11.81
C LEU A 71 10.95 -6.17 10.59
N PHE A 72 11.13 -4.84 10.49
CA PHE A 72 10.57 -4.09 9.35
C PHE A 72 11.16 -4.51 8.02
N LYS A 73 12.47 -4.78 7.94
CA LYS A 73 13.11 -5.31 6.72
C LYS A 73 12.57 -6.69 6.35
N PHE A 74 12.40 -7.58 7.34
CA PHE A 74 11.78 -8.90 7.13
C PHE A 74 10.35 -8.78 6.60
N LEU A 75 9.57 -7.85 7.12
CA LEU A 75 8.22 -7.54 6.65
C LEU A 75 8.21 -6.85 5.27
N GLY A 76 9.36 -6.54 4.70
CA GLY A 76 9.47 -5.95 3.37
C GLY A 76 9.58 -4.42 3.35
N GLY A 77 9.84 -3.81 4.50
CA GLY A 77 10.02 -2.37 4.63
C GLY A 77 11.29 -1.87 3.95
N ILE A 78 11.17 -0.73 3.29
CA ILE A 78 12.26 0.06 2.70
C ILE A 78 12.36 1.36 3.49
N PRO A 79 13.47 1.63 4.18
CA PRO A 79 13.66 2.90 4.88
C PRO A 79 13.80 4.04 3.87
N VAL A 80 13.06 5.12 4.08
CA VAL A 80 13.17 6.34 3.29
C VAL A 80 13.41 7.53 4.20
N ASP A 81 14.46 8.27 3.90
CA ASP A 81 14.79 9.52 4.57
C ASP A 81 14.03 10.67 3.88
N ARG A 82 12.99 11.15 4.53
CA ARG A 82 12.13 12.23 4.00
C ARG A 82 12.70 13.62 4.23
N THR A 83 13.80 13.73 4.97
CA THR A 83 14.44 15.02 5.30
C THR A 83 15.47 15.44 4.24
N LYS A 84 16.00 14.46 3.51
CA LYS A 84 16.87 14.75 2.37
C LYS A 84 16.03 15.14 1.17
N ASN A 85 16.47 16.17 0.43
CA ASN A 85 15.96 16.51 -0.91
C ASN A 85 16.27 15.40 -1.96
N SER A 86 16.38 14.15 -1.51
CA SER A 86 16.59 13.02 -2.40
C SER A 86 15.35 12.78 -3.23
N ASN A 87 15.55 12.52 -4.48
CA ASN A 87 14.46 12.22 -5.42
C ASN A 87 13.93 10.80 -5.16
N ILE A 88 13.20 10.61 -4.04
CA ILE A 88 12.64 9.33 -3.61
C ILE A 88 11.87 8.65 -4.76
N VAL A 89 11.25 9.44 -5.62
CA VAL A 89 10.52 8.92 -6.79
C VAL A 89 11.49 8.18 -7.71
N ASP A 90 12.63 8.80 -8.06
CA ASP A 90 13.59 8.19 -8.98
C ASP A 90 14.30 6.99 -8.35
N GLU A 91 14.66 7.06 -7.06
CA GLU A 91 15.24 5.92 -6.33
C GLU A 91 14.30 4.69 -6.38
N VAL A 92 13.00 4.91 -6.20
CA VAL A 92 12.02 3.81 -6.22
C VAL A 92 11.77 3.31 -7.64
N VAL A 93 11.74 4.19 -8.63
CA VAL A 93 11.63 3.81 -10.05
C VAL A 93 12.80 2.90 -10.43
N GLU A 94 14.03 3.27 -10.07
CA GLU A 94 15.22 2.44 -10.30
C GLU A 94 15.10 1.04 -9.69
N LEU A 95 14.55 0.93 -8.46
CA LEU A 95 14.32 -0.37 -7.84
C LEU A 95 13.35 -1.26 -8.64
N PHE A 96 12.34 -0.67 -9.28
CA PHE A 96 11.43 -1.38 -10.18
C PHE A 96 12.11 -1.79 -11.49
N GLU A 97 12.90 -0.90 -12.08
CA GLU A 97 13.64 -1.15 -13.33
C GLU A 97 14.65 -2.27 -13.15
N LEU A 98 15.45 -2.22 -12.08
CA LEU A 98 16.42 -3.26 -11.70
C LEU A 98 15.76 -4.58 -11.25
N GLY A 99 14.43 -4.67 -11.21
CA GLY A 99 13.71 -5.86 -10.77
C GLY A 99 13.88 -6.21 -9.27
N LYS A 100 14.45 -5.31 -8.47
CA LYS A 100 14.63 -5.49 -7.02
C LYS A 100 13.30 -5.51 -6.28
N ILE A 101 12.31 -4.81 -6.82
CA ILE A 101 10.92 -4.81 -6.32
C ILE A 101 9.95 -5.05 -7.47
N LYS A 102 8.81 -5.70 -7.17
CA LYS A 102 7.70 -5.87 -8.11
C LYS A 102 6.43 -5.20 -7.62
N ILE A 103 6.19 -5.19 -6.33
CA ILE A 103 4.99 -4.65 -5.71
C ILE A 103 5.41 -3.73 -4.57
N LEU A 104 4.92 -2.50 -4.62
CA LEU A 104 5.19 -1.49 -3.59
C LEU A 104 3.88 -0.96 -3.01
N ALA A 105 3.71 -1.06 -1.70
CA ALA A 105 2.61 -0.47 -0.97
C ALA A 105 3.02 0.89 -0.38
N ILE A 106 2.19 1.89 -0.60
CA ILE A 106 2.38 3.26 -0.10
C ILE A 106 1.05 3.73 0.48
N ALA A 107 1.09 4.42 1.64
CA ALA A 107 -0.03 5.19 2.13
C ALA A 107 0.11 6.66 1.67
N PRO A 108 -0.70 7.14 0.71
CA PRO A 108 -0.60 8.50 0.17
C PRO A 108 -0.80 9.59 1.22
N GLU A 109 -1.55 9.28 2.26
CA GLU A 109 -1.78 10.20 3.40
C GLU A 109 -0.46 10.52 4.15
N GLY A 110 0.49 9.58 4.16
CA GLY A 110 1.78 9.73 4.85
C GLY A 110 1.69 9.84 6.38
N THR A 111 0.50 9.73 6.92
CA THR A 111 0.11 9.76 8.32
C THR A 111 -1.09 8.85 8.54
N ARG A 112 -1.48 8.60 9.81
CA ARG A 112 -2.73 7.91 10.17
C ARG A 112 -3.86 8.87 10.53
N LYS A 113 -3.61 10.18 10.48
CA LYS A 113 -4.65 11.19 10.62
C LYS A 113 -5.27 11.47 9.26
N ARG A 114 -6.55 11.83 9.27
CA ARG A 114 -7.22 12.28 8.05
C ARG A 114 -6.49 13.49 7.47
N VAL A 115 -6.28 13.48 6.17
CA VAL A 115 -5.64 14.56 5.42
C VAL A 115 -6.59 15.08 4.34
N GLU A 116 -6.52 16.36 4.04
CA GLU A 116 -7.30 16.95 2.95
C GLU A 116 -6.77 16.58 1.57
N LYS A 117 -5.44 16.41 1.46
CA LYS A 117 -4.78 16.10 0.19
C LYS A 117 -3.79 14.97 0.36
N TRP A 118 -3.79 14.05 -0.59
CA TRP A 118 -2.80 12.98 -0.66
C TRP A 118 -1.46 13.49 -1.17
N LYS A 119 -0.38 12.84 -0.73
CA LYS A 119 0.96 13.03 -1.31
C LYS A 119 1.02 12.38 -2.68
N THR A 120 1.62 13.07 -3.63
CA THR A 120 1.64 12.66 -5.05
C THR A 120 2.74 11.66 -5.41
N GLY A 121 3.65 11.35 -4.48
CA GLY A 121 4.82 10.51 -4.77
C GLY A 121 4.48 9.15 -5.39
N PHE A 122 3.44 8.46 -4.89
CA PHE A 122 3.01 7.16 -5.44
C PHE A 122 2.57 7.26 -6.90
N TYR A 123 1.91 8.37 -7.25
CA TYR A 123 1.43 8.65 -8.60
C TYR A 123 2.61 8.85 -9.56
N TYR A 124 3.59 9.69 -9.19
CA TYR A 124 4.75 9.94 -10.04
C TYR A 124 5.66 8.72 -10.18
N ILE A 125 5.77 7.87 -9.16
CA ILE A 125 6.46 6.57 -9.27
C ILE A 125 5.74 5.70 -10.30
N ALA A 126 4.41 5.59 -10.22
CA ALA A 126 3.61 4.80 -11.15
C ALA A 126 3.73 5.33 -12.58
N LEU A 127 3.62 6.65 -12.77
CA LEU A 127 3.71 7.32 -14.08
C LEU A 127 5.10 7.08 -14.72
N LYS A 128 6.19 7.38 -14.00
CA LYS A 128 7.56 7.22 -14.51
C LYS A 128 7.90 5.76 -14.80
N ALA A 129 7.54 4.84 -13.93
CA ALA A 129 7.79 3.42 -14.11
C ALA A 129 6.78 2.71 -15.03
N LYS A 130 5.79 3.44 -15.57
CA LYS A 130 4.69 2.92 -16.43
C LYS A 130 3.95 1.76 -15.77
N LEU A 131 3.64 1.89 -14.48
CA LEU A 131 3.00 0.86 -13.66
C LEU A 131 1.56 1.23 -13.33
N PRO A 132 0.66 0.24 -13.21
CA PRO A 132 -0.68 0.50 -12.69
C PRO A 132 -0.66 0.74 -11.17
N ILE A 133 -1.65 1.49 -10.71
CA ILE A 133 -1.98 1.71 -9.31
C ILE A 133 -3.20 0.86 -8.97
N LEU A 134 -3.14 0.12 -7.88
CA LEU A 134 -4.28 -0.53 -7.25
C LEU A 134 -4.62 0.23 -5.97
N MET A 135 -5.80 0.82 -5.94
CA MET A 135 -6.32 1.40 -4.70
C MET A 135 -6.78 0.27 -3.78
N VAL A 136 -6.29 0.27 -2.54
CA VAL A 136 -6.65 -0.71 -1.52
C VAL A 136 -7.18 0.03 -0.30
N SER A 137 -8.35 -0.37 0.18
CA SER A 137 -9.01 0.28 1.31
C SER A 137 -9.31 -0.71 2.42
N PHE A 138 -9.12 -0.27 3.67
CA PHE A 138 -9.53 -1.00 4.88
C PHE A 138 -10.89 -0.48 5.36
N ASP A 139 -11.95 -1.25 5.13
CA ASP A 139 -13.31 -0.96 5.61
C ASP A 139 -13.49 -1.60 6.99
N TYR A 140 -13.31 -0.81 8.04
CA TYR A 140 -13.41 -1.29 9.42
C TYR A 140 -14.84 -1.64 9.84
N ILE A 141 -15.82 -0.96 9.28
CA ILE A 141 -17.24 -1.23 9.57
C ILE A 141 -17.63 -2.61 9.05
N ARG A 142 -17.23 -2.92 7.82
CA ARG A 142 -17.56 -4.22 7.19
C ARG A 142 -16.51 -5.29 7.44
N LYS A 143 -15.37 -4.94 8.04
CA LYS A 143 -14.17 -5.78 8.16
C LYS A 143 -13.73 -6.33 6.81
N GLU A 144 -13.58 -5.45 5.82
CA GLU A 144 -13.21 -5.80 4.46
C GLU A 144 -11.98 -5.05 4.00
N VAL A 145 -11.09 -5.75 3.29
CA VAL A 145 -10.05 -5.12 2.50
C VAL A 145 -10.49 -5.12 1.05
N LYS A 146 -10.81 -3.94 0.52
CA LYS A 146 -11.24 -3.77 -0.86
C LYS A 146 -10.05 -3.49 -1.75
N ILE A 147 -9.89 -4.28 -2.81
CA ILE A 147 -8.87 -4.12 -3.82
C ILE A 147 -9.57 -3.73 -5.12
N ASN A 148 -9.32 -2.51 -5.58
CA ASN A 148 -9.92 -1.98 -6.81
C ASN A 148 -9.19 -2.46 -8.06
N ASN A 149 -9.81 -2.24 -9.22
CA ASN A 149 -9.20 -2.52 -10.52
C ASN A 149 -8.00 -1.63 -10.77
N LYS A 150 -7.09 -2.10 -11.62
CA LYS A 150 -5.90 -1.37 -12.04
C LYS A 150 -6.29 -0.02 -12.64
N PHE A 151 -5.55 0.99 -12.23
CA PHE A 151 -5.62 2.35 -12.76
C PHE A 151 -4.26 2.70 -13.37
N TYR A 152 -4.24 3.19 -14.59
CA TYR A 152 -3.02 3.63 -15.27
C TYR A 152 -2.97 5.15 -15.30
N PRO A 153 -1.95 5.79 -14.68
CA PRO A 153 -1.81 7.24 -14.71
C PRO A 153 -1.74 7.79 -16.14
N SER A 154 -2.54 8.82 -16.44
CA SER A 154 -2.58 9.46 -17.74
C SER A 154 -1.53 10.56 -17.91
N GLY A 155 -1.03 11.11 -16.81
CA GLY A 155 -0.18 12.30 -16.75
C GLY A 155 -0.94 13.57 -16.35
N ASP A 156 -2.26 13.58 -16.49
CA ASP A 156 -3.13 14.63 -15.96
C ASP A 156 -3.48 14.34 -14.51
N ILE A 157 -2.67 14.87 -13.60
CA ILE A 157 -2.78 14.54 -12.17
C ILE A 157 -4.13 14.94 -11.56
N ASP A 158 -4.69 16.07 -11.96
CA ASP A 158 -5.94 16.57 -11.38
C ASP A 158 -7.11 15.66 -11.76
N LYS A 159 -7.18 15.29 -13.02
CA LYS A 159 -8.18 14.36 -13.53
C LYS A 159 -8.02 12.96 -12.93
N ASP A 160 -6.80 12.47 -12.89
CA ASP A 160 -6.48 11.13 -12.38
C ASP A 160 -6.79 11.01 -10.88
N PHE A 161 -6.54 12.06 -10.09
CA PHE A 161 -6.84 12.06 -8.66
C PHE A 161 -8.33 12.04 -8.39
N ILE A 162 -9.14 12.76 -9.17
CA ILE A 162 -10.61 12.68 -9.07
C ILE A 162 -11.08 11.23 -9.27
N GLU A 163 -10.50 10.51 -10.23
CA GLU A 163 -10.86 9.12 -10.49
C GLU A 163 -10.36 8.16 -9.39
N LEU A 164 -9.14 8.37 -8.90
CA LEU A 164 -8.59 7.58 -7.79
C LEU A 164 -9.39 7.76 -6.49
N GLU A 165 -9.80 8.99 -6.17
CA GLU A 165 -10.64 9.30 -5.00
C GLU A 165 -12.01 8.62 -5.10
N LYS A 166 -12.65 8.66 -6.27
CA LYS A 166 -13.94 7.95 -6.49
C LYS A 166 -13.86 6.47 -6.15
N LYS A 167 -12.71 5.81 -6.36
CA LYS A 167 -12.52 4.38 -6.06
C LYS A 167 -12.56 4.05 -4.57
N VAL A 168 -12.34 5.02 -3.68
CA VAL A 168 -12.24 4.81 -2.23
C VAL A 168 -13.27 5.60 -1.42
N ASN A 169 -14.00 6.52 -2.05
CA ASN A 169 -14.93 7.42 -1.37
C ASN A 169 -15.99 6.68 -0.54
N ASP A 170 -16.48 5.55 -1.00
CA ASP A 170 -17.47 4.74 -0.28
C ASP A 170 -16.91 4.18 1.05
N VAL A 171 -15.63 3.87 1.10
CA VAL A 171 -14.95 3.40 2.32
C VAL A 171 -14.58 4.58 3.21
N LEU A 172 -14.08 5.68 2.61
CA LEU A 172 -13.77 6.90 3.36
C LEU A 172 -14.99 7.46 4.08
N ALA A 173 -16.15 7.48 3.41
CA ALA A 173 -17.41 7.95 4.00
C ALA A 173 -17.89 7.06 5.16
N ARG A 174 -17.71 5.74 5.07
CA ARG A 174 -18.08 4.81 6.14
C ARG A 174 -17.14 4.83 7.33
N ASN A 175 -15.86 4.99 7.10
CA ASN A 175 -14.83 5.04 8.14
C ASN A 175 -14.65 6.46 8.71
N SER A 176 -15.49 7.43 8.33
CA SER A 176 -15.45 8.77 8.91
C SER A 176 -15.85 8.70 10.39
N PHE A 177 -14.86 8.79 11.24
CA PHE A 177 -14.95 8.98 12.69
C PHE A 177 -14.83 10.46 13.01
#